data_ca42f7c21ae2f3f8d965ddb2388b73c0
#
_entry.id   ca42f7c21ae2f3f8d965ddb2388b73c0
#
_cell.length_a   1.000
_cell.length_b   1.000
_cell.length_c   1.000
_cell.angle_alpha   90.00
_cell.angle_beta   90.00
_cell.angle_gamma   90.00
#
_symmetry.space_group_name_H-M   'P 1'
#
loop_
_entity.id
_entity.type
_entity.pdbx_description
1 polymer ?
#
loop_
_entity_poly.entity_id
_entity_poly.type
_entity_poly.pdbx_seq_one_letter_code
_entity_poly.pdbx_strand_id
1 'polypeptide(L)'
;ALLLTHFKDESRIVLHQHLAPAGKGAALQSAFLSTQYKLIAFIDADLPFNLVFLTDAEDVIKSGSSLVVGNRRLPTSRVHLPTELLPALFKRHLFGLLYNRAVRLLFGIDQSDTQCGIKLMTREFATKLFCHLTCHGFSYDVEMFLLAQGHNDKVSSIPVTLLHDNAQSTLSLSRELIRSATSLAHLKYKKLRGEYQPRPALSQSQNKLLQITSDDWGISPAVNEGMLRLAQAGIIKRVSIMANSLHKDYLLDELKAVPQIQLGLHFNVTNGLLLGQKTGQHQLDGLAQTRPLLHLIKQSWFGCRSLPMVLLKDIEVEFTLQVKRLQEQGVTLNYFDSHHHVHLLPGVIDQIAPQAKNLGLGHTRLVLDWTLLGKPQFLLCWFSLRAKGAVKRAGLSYLPFKYPGRKQFIFRNRWQRQLTNVVEPTEIICHPA
;
A
#
# COMPACT_ATOMS: atom_id res chain seq x y z
N ALA A 1 4.94 -21.14 17.24
CA ALA A 1 4.04 -22.14 17.90
C ALA A 1 3.85 -21.78 19.38
N LEU A 2 4.93 -21.71 20.21
CA LEU A 2 4.83 -21.46 21.67
C LEU A 2 4.09 -20.15 22.03
N LEU A 3 4.35 -19.04 21.33
CA LEU A 3 3.64 -17.77 21.58
C LEU A 3 2.14 -17.87 21.25
N LEU A 4 1.79 -18.58 20.18
CA LEU A 4 0.38 -18.77 19.78
C LEU A 4 -0.41 -19.61 20.81
N THR A 5 0.25 -20.58 21.44
CA THR A 5 -0.41 -21.40 22.47
C THR A 5 -0.48 -20.69 23.82
N HIS A 6 0.53 -19.87 24.16
CA HIS A 6 0.61 -19.22 25.47
C HIS A 6 -0.31 -17.99 25.61
N PHE A 7 -0.53 -17.25 24.51
CA PHE A 7 -1.32 -16.01 24.50
C PHE A 7 -2.65 -16.12 23.73
N LYS A 8 -3.13 -17.36 23.48
CA LYS A 8 -4.31 -17.61 22.65
C LYS A 8 -5.57 -16.91 23.16
N ASP A 9 -5.70 -16.79 24.47
CA ASP A 9 -6.91 -16.24 25.14
C ASP A 9 -6.74 -14.78 25.60
N GLU A 10 -5.59 -14.13 25.31
CA GLU A 10 -5.35 -12.75 25.71
C GLU A 10 -5.70 -11.79 24.55
N SER A 11 -6.92 -11.24 24.62
CA SER A 11 -7.49 -10.38 23.57
C SER A 11 -6.71 -9.08 23.30
N ARG A 12 -5.85 -8.66 24.26
CA ARG A 12 -4.99 -7.48 24.13
C ARG A 12 -3.71 -7.76 23.34
N ILE A 13 -3.39 -9.04 23.07
CA ILE A 13 -2.20 -9.47 22.35
C ILE A 13 -2.59 -9.91 20.95
N VAL A 14 -2.05 -9.23 19.94
CA VAL A 14 -2.23 -9.57 18.52
C VAL A 14 -0.89 -10.05 17.96
N LEU A 15 -0.86 -11.27 17.46
CA LEU A 15 0.33 -11.85 16.84
C LEU A 15 0.30 -11.64 15.34
N HIS A 16 1.33 -10.93 14.81
CA HIS A 16 1.53 -10.75 13.38
C HIS A 16 2.61 -11.67 12.88
N GLN A 17 2.25 -12.61 12.01
CA GLN A 17 3.18 -13.54 11.39
C GLN A 17 3.42 -13.17 9.93
N HIS A 18 4.68 -13.00 9.55
CA HIS A 18 5.08 -12.86 8.15
C HIS A 18 5.46 -14.22 7.57
N LEU A 19 4.98 -14.52 6.36
CA LEU A 19 5.30 -15.78 5.65
C LEU A 19 6.77 -15.87 5.23
N ALA A 20 7.46 -14.74 5.14
CA ALA A 20 8.89 -14.66 4.86
C ALA A 20 9.55 -13.59 5.73
N PRO A 21 10.86 -13.67 6.02
CA PRO A 21 11.59 -12.64 6.77
C PRO A 21 11.52 -11.29 6.05
N ALA A 22 10.70 -10.39 6.56
CA ALA A 22 10.47 -9.07 5.97
C ALA A 22 11.36 -7.96 6.57
N GLY A 23 12.06 -8.24 7.67
CA GLY A 23 12.87 -7.29 8.42
C GLY A 23 12.09 -6.51 9.48
N LYS A 24 12.83 -5.91 10.44
CA LYS A 24 12.26 -5.25 11.62
C LYS A 24 11.32 -4.08 11.24
N GLY A 25 11.71 -3.24 10.28
CA GLY A 25 10.89 -2.11 9.84
C GLY A 25 9.55 -2.54 9.24
N ALA A 26 9.54 -3.61 8.44
CA ALA A 26 8.31 -4.14 7.86
C ALA A 26 7.37 -4.74 8.93
N ALA A 27 7.93 -5.44 9.90
CA ALA A 27 7.15 -5.99 11.02
C ALA A 27 6.49 -4.88 11.84
N LEU A 28 7.21 -3.79 12.14
CA LEU A 28 6.68 -2.63 12.84
C LEU A 28 5.59 -1.92 12.03
N GLN A 29 5.77 -1.76 10.72
CA GLN A 29 4.77 -1.17 9.83
C GLN A 29 3.47 -1.99 9.82
N SER A 30 3.57 -3.31 9.72
CA SER A 30 2.44 -4.22 9.75
C SER A 30 1.69 -4.15 11.10
N ALA A 31 2.41 -4.17 12.23
CA ALA A 31 1.83 -4.04 13.55
C ALA A 31 1.15 -2.68 13.76
N PHE A 32 1.75 -1.59 13.25
CA PHE A 32 1.15 -0.26 13.34
C PHE A 32 -0.20 -0.18 12.62
N LEU A 33 -0.34 -0.78 11.45
CA LEU A 33 -1.57 -0.76 10.66
C LEU A 33 -2.76 -1.42 11.40
N SER A 34 -2.49 -2.32 12.34
CA SER A 34 -3.52 -3.02 13.12
C SER A 34 -3.85 -2.35 14.46
N THR A 35 -3.22 -1.22 14.80
CA THR A 35 -3.46 -0.52 16.07
C THR A 35 -4.08 0.86 15.85
N GLN A 36 -4.88 1.33 16.81
CA GLN A 36 -5.51 2.67 16.79
C GLN A 36 -5.15 3.53 18.01
N TYR A 37 -4.20 3.10 18.83
CA TYR A 37 -3.81 3.84 20.04
C TYR A 37 -3.15 5.19 19.72
N LYS A 38 -3.29 6.15 20.64
CA LYS A 38 -2.74 7.52 20.50
C LYS A 38 -1.21 7.56 20.61
N LEU A 39 -0.64 6.66 21.41
CA LEU A 39 0.80 6.50 21.59
C LEU A 39 1.22 5.13 21.07
N ILE A 40 2.33 5.10 20.38
CA ILE A 40 2.91 3.89 19.79
C ILE A 40 4.30 3.70 20.38
N ALA A 41 4.48 2.61 21.11
CA ALA A 41 5.79 2.18 21.58
C ALA A 41 6.27 0.99 20.76
N PHE A 42 7.57 0.89 20.55
CA PHE A 42 8.18 -0.37 20.17
C PHE A 42 9.40 -0.67 21.04
N ILE A 43 9.58 -1.95 21.29
CA ILE A 43 10.61 -2.47 22.19
C ILE A 43 11.17 -3.73 21.55
N ASP A 44 12.47 -3.99 21.73
CA ASP A 44 13.08 -5.25 21.31
C ASP A 44 12.47 -6.42 22.09
N ALA A 45 12.25 -7.56 21.41
CA ALA A 45 11.48 -8.69 21.93
C ALA A 45 12.10 -9.37 23.17
N ASP A 46 13.41 -9.19 23.38
CA ASP A 46 14.12 -9.68 24.56
C ASP A 46 14.00 -8.76 25.77
N LEU A 47 13.22 -7.67 25.67
CA LEU A 47 12.95 -6.71 26.73
C LEU A 47 14.21 -6.25 27.48
N PRO A 48 15.25 -5.77 26.79
CA PRO A 48 16.52 -5.48 27.43
C PRO A 48 16.51 -4.22 28.29
N PHE A 49 15.41 -3.44 28.29
CA PHE A 49 15.31 -2.15 28.97
C PHE A 49 14.27 -2.17 30.09
N ASN A 50 14.52 -1.35 31.13
CA ASN A 50 13.51 -1.08 32.14
C ASN A 50 12.33 -0.30 31.54
N LEU A 51 11.10 -0.80 31.75
CA LEU A 51 9.88 -0.24 31.20
C LEU A 51 9.45 1.09 31.85
N VAL A 52 10.08 1.51 32.94
CA VAL A 52 9.92 2.88 33.50
C VAL A 52 10.18 3.95 32.45
N PHE A 53 11.04 3.64 31.46
CA PHE A 53 11.21 4.48 30.27
C PHE A 53 9.89 4.92 29.62
N LEU A 54 8.89 4.06 29.56
CA LEU A 54 7.60 4.38 28.89
C LEU A 54 6.85 5.49 29.63
N THR A 55 6.88 5.48 30.96
CA THR A 55 6.26 6.52 31.79
C THR A 55 6.98 7.87 31.61
N ASP A 56 8.32 7.86 31.71
CA ASP A 56 9.13 9.06 31.53
C ASP A 56 8.97 9.63 30.10
N ALA A 57 8.92 8.73 29.10
CA ALA A 57 8.74 9.11 27.70
C ALA A 57 7.35 9.70 27.44
N GLU A 58 6.30 9.20 28.10
CA GLU A 58 4.95 9.75 27.99
C GLU A 58 4.91 11.20 28.46
N ASP A 59 5.56 11.53 29.56
CA ASP A 59 5.62 12.91 30.09
C ASP A 59 6.40 13.84 29.13
N VAL A 60 7.44 13.33 28.48
CA VAL A 60 8.17 14.06 27.44
C VAL A 60 7.32 14.25 26.19
N ILE A 61 6.48 13.29 25.80
CA ILE A 61 5.48 13.46 24.73
C ILE A 61 4.46 14.56 25.11
N LYS A 62 3.94 14.53 26.33
CA LYS A 62 3.01 15.57 26.84
C LYS A 62 3.64 16.97 26.81
N SER A 63 4.96 17.07 26.96
CA SER A 63 5.71 18.35 26.82
C SER A 63 5.93 18.78 25.36
N GLY A 64 5.36 18.10 24.39
CA GLY A 64 5.34 18.48 22.98
C GLY A 64 6.36 17.77 22.09
N SER A 65 6.96 16.66 22.51
CA SER A 65 7.79 15.83 21.63
C SER A 65 6.93 14.90 20.78
N SER A 66 7.28 14.70 19.50
CA SER A 66 6.62 13.76 18.60
C SER A 66 7.20 12.36 18.71
N LEU A 67 8.49 12.27 19.05
CA LEU A 67 9.25 11.04 19.18
C LEU A 67 10.17 11.13 20.39
N VAL A 68 10.15 10.11 21.25
CA VAL A 68 11.09 9.94 22.37
C VAL A 68 11.87 8.64 22.16
N VAL A 69 13.18 8.72 22.21
CA VAL A 69 14.08 7.59 22.01
C VAL A 69 14.90 7.34 23.26
N GLY A 70 15.10 6.09 23.61
CA GLY A 70 16.07 5.71 24.62
C GLY A 70 17.48 6.04 24.14
N ASN A 71 18.36 6.44 25.05
CA ASN A 71 19.73 6.77 24.71
C ASN A 71 20.71 6.17 25.74
N ARG A 72 21.40 5.12 25.35
CA ARG A 72 22.38 4.40 26.18
C ARG A 72 23.65 5.20 26.46
N ARG A 73 23.84 6.32 25.78
CA ARG A 73 25.08 7.13 25.83
C ARG A 73 24.93 8.37 26.69
N LEU A 74 23.79 8.60 27.28
CA LEU A 74 23.62 9.68 28.25
C LEU A 74 24.33 9.34 29.55
N PRO A 75 24.93 10.32 30.25
CA PRO A 75 25.66 10.10 31.49
C PRO A 75 24.82 9.41 32.59
N THR A 76 23.50 9.63 32.53
CA THR A 76 22.53 9.07 33.50
C THR A 76 22.02 7.68 33.13
N SER A 77 22.36 7.19 31.91
CA SER A 77 22.01 5.84 31.51
C SER A 77 22.82 4.79 32.24
N ARG A 78 22.17 3.71 32.64
CA ARG A 78 22.81 2.61 33.39
C ARG A 78 22.85 1.37 32.50
N VAL A 79 24.02 0.69 32.54
CA VAL A 79 24.23 -0.54 31.75
C VAL A 79 24.69 -1.63 32.70
N HIS A 80 23.84 -2.61 32.95
CA HIS A 80 24.13 -3.77 33.76
C HIS A 80 24.51 -4.93 32.84
N LEU A 81 25.83 -5.09 32.58
CA LEU A 81 26.32 -6.19 31.73
C LEU A 81 27.25 -7.09 32.56
N PRO A 82 27.14 -8.42 32.43
CA PRO A 82 28.08 -9.36 32.97
C PRO A 82 29.48 -9.10 32.41
N THR A 83 30.49 -9.05 33.25
CA THR A 83 31.90 -8.79 32.89
C THR A 83 32.45 -9.81 31.89
N GLU A 84 31.93 -11.03 31.91
CA GLU A 84 32.31 -12.15 31.04
C GLU A 84 31.94 -11.90 29.55
N LEU A 85 30.97 -11.05 29.28
CA LEU A 85 30.52 -10.72 27.93
C LEU A 85 31.28 -9.56 27.29
N LEU A 86 32.07 -8.82 28.03
CA LEU A 86 32.79 -7.62 27.58
C LEU A 86 33.63 -7.83 26.31
N PRO A 87 34.41 -8.91 26.12
CA PRO A 87 35.20 -9.10 24.91
C PRO A 87 34.36 -9.31 23.64
N ALA A 88 33.25 -10.03 23.78
CA ALA A 88 32.32 -10.27 22.64
C ALA A 88 31.54 -9.01 22.27
N LEU A 89 31.13 -8.23 23.26
CA LEU A 89 30.40 -6.99 23.11
C LEU A 89 31.26 -5.84 22.59
N PHE A 90 32.59 -5.87 22.84
CA PHE A 90 33.49 -4.79 22.44
C PHE A 90 33.49 -4.54 20.93
N LYS A 91 33.61 -5.58 20.11
CA LYS A 91 33.57 -5.46 18.62
C LYS A 91 32.25 -4.89 18.15
N ARG A 92 31.14 -5.35 18.73
CA ARG A 92 29.78 -4.88 18.43
C ARG A 92 29.58 -3.42 18.86
N HIS A 93 30.08 -3.07 20.01
CA HIS A 93 30.06 -1.71 20.53
C HIS A 93 30.86 -0.75 19.65
N LEU A 94 32.09 -1.11 19.27
CA LEU A 94 32.92 -0.32 18.35
C LEU A 94 32.25 -0.12 16.98
N PHE A 95 31.67 -1.18 16.44
CA PHE A 95 30.88 -1.09 15.19
C PHE A 95 29.70 -0.12 15.34
N GLY A 96 28.95 -0.24 16.44
CA GLY A 96 27.82 0.66 16.73
C GLY A 96 28.26 2.12 16.90
N LEU A 97 29.46 2.37 17.48
CA LEU A 97 30.04 3.71 17.57
C LEU A 97 30.38 4.28 16.18
N LEU A 98 31.09 3.51 15.37
CA LEU A 98 31.48 3.93 14.00
C LEU A 98 30.27 4.16 13.11
N TYR A 99 29.32 3.24 13.15
CA TYR A 99 28.06 3.38 12.41
C TYR A 99 27.32 4.65 12.81
N ASN A 100 27.14 4.88 14.11
CA ASN A 100 26.43 6.05 14.60
C ASN A 100 27.18 7.36 14.26
N ARG A 101 28.51 7.35 14.33
CA ARG A 101 29.33 8.49 13.89
C ARG A 101 29.12 8.76 12.38
N ALA A 102 29.12 7.73 11.55
CA ALA A 102 28.85 7.84 10.13
C ALA A 102 27.44 8.39 9.86
N VAL A 103 26.41 7.91 10.56
CA VAL A 103 25.04 8.41 10.45
C VAL A 103 24.96 9.89 10.79
N ARG A 104 25.55 10.30 11.91
CA ARG A 104 25.57 11.71 12.34
C ARG A 104 26.27 12.61 11.32
N LEU A 105 27.44 12.22 10.83
CA LEU A 105 28.19 12.98 9.82
C LEU A 105 27.48 13.05 8.46
N LEU A 106 26.91 11.94 8.00
CA LEU A 106 26.23 11.88 6.71
C LEU A 106 24.90 12.63 6.68
N PHE A 107 24.18 12.65 7.80
CA PHE A 107 22.81 13.10 7.83
C PHE A 107 22.57 14.32 8.74
N GLY A 108 23.55 14.73 9.54
CA GLY A 108 23.37 15.82 10.49
C GLY A 108 22.33 15.48 11.57
N ILE A 109 22.35 14.23 12.07
CA ILE A 109 21.45 13.77 13.14
C ILE A 109 22.16 14.06 14.48
N ASP A 110 21.49 14.79 15.38
CA ASP A 110 22.09 15.20 16.65
C ASP A 110 22.07 14.11 17.72
N GLN A 111 21.19 13.13 17.60
CA GLN A 111 21.04 12.04 18.56
C GLN A 111 22.32 11.20 18.65
N SER A 112 22.85 11.08 19.88
CA SER A 112 24.07 10.31 20.14
C SER A 112 23.84 8.80 20.07
N ASP A 113 22.63 8.30 20.21
CA ASP A 113 22.24 6.90 20.03
C ASP A 113 21.03 6.78 19.11
N THR A 114 21.25 6.40 17.86
CA THR A 114 20.19 6.27 16.85
C THR A 114 19.55 4.88 16.82
N GLN A 115 20.16 3.88 17.47
CA GLN A 115 19.77 2.47 17.37
C GLN A 115 19.26 1.86 18.70
N CYS A 116 18.89 2.68 19.68
CA CYS A 116 18.32 2.15 20.91
C CYS A 116 17.00 1.43 20.64
N GLY A 117 16.83 0.23 21.17
CA GLY A 117 15.71 -0.67 20.91
C GLY A 117 14.40 -0.31 21.63
N ILE A 118 14.33 0.84 22.34
CA ILE A 118 13.11 1.31 22.98
C ILE A 118 12.78 2.74 22.54
N LYS A 119 11.56 2.96 22.06
CA LYS A 119 11.08 4.25 21.56
C LYS A 119 9.59 4.40 21.82
N LEU A 120 9.14 5.64 22.04
CA LEU A 120 7.74 6.03 22.14
C LEU A 120 7.47 7.19 21.20
N MET A 121 6.34 7.15 20.49
CA MET A 121 5.98 8.20 19.55
C MET A 121 4.47 8.48 19.54
N THR A 122 4.12 9.68 19.11
CA THR A 122 2.72 10.02 18.85
C THR A 122 2.20 9.24 17.63
N ARG A 123 0.89 8.97 17.62
CA ARG A 123 0.25 8.36 16.45
C ARG A 123 0.45 9.18 15.17
N GLU A 124 0.43 10.49 15.29
CA GLU A 124 0.65 11.38 14.14
C GLU A 124 2.03 11.15 13.52
N PHE A 125 3.08 11.13 14.35
CA PHE A 125 4.43 10.84 13.88
C PHE A 125 4.56 9.42 13.34
N ALA A 126 3.98 8.41 14.01
CA ALA A 126 3.98 7.03 13.56
C ALA A 126 3.29 6.90 12.19
N THR A 127 2.19 7.61 11.95
CA THR A 127 1.52 7.63 10.64
C THR A 127 2.43 8.21 9.57
N LYS A 128 3.08 9.34 9.83
CA LYS A 128 4.09 9.91 8.91
C LYS A 128 5.20 8.91 8.63
N LEU A 129 5.75 8.27 9.67
CA LEU A 129 6.83 7.29 9.56
C LEU A 129 6.43 6.09 8.70
N PHE A 130 5.37 5.40 9.07
CA PHE A 130 5.00 4.14 8.42
C PHE A 130 4.42 4.32 7.02
N CYS A 131 3.85 5.50 6.71
CA CYS A 131 3.50 5.86 5.34
C CYS A 131 4.72 6.16 4.45
N HIS A 132 5.88 6.51 5.01
CA HIS A 132 7.08 6.89 4.27
C HIS A 132 8.23 5.88 4.37
N LEU A 133 8.14 4.93 5.28
CA LEU A 133 9.18 3.95 5.54
C LEU A 133 9.46 3.08 4.31
N THR A 134 10.73 3.04 3.91
CA THR A 134 11.21 2.24 2.79
C THR A 134 12.33 1.29 3.18
N CYS A 135 13.03 1.57 4.28
CA CYS A 135 14.04 0.69 4.84
C CYS A 135 13.39 -0.32 5.78
N HIS A 136 13.29 -1.57 5.34
CA HIS A 136 12.71 -2.65 6.16
C HIS A 136 13.72 -3.32 7.10
N GLY A 137 15.03 -3.10 6.88
CA GLY A 137 16.12 -3.63 7.70
C GLY A 137 16.50 -2.72 8.89
N PHE A 138 17.72 -2.86 9.40
CA PHE A 138 18.23 -2.11 10.56
C PHE A 138 18.35 -0.59 10.37
N SER A 139 18.39 -0.12 9.11
CA SER A 139 18.50 1.32 8.83
C SER A 139 17.17 2.07 8.91
N TYR A 140 16.05 1.41 9.25
CA TYR A 140 14.75 2.07 9.44
C TYR A 140 14.82 3.16 10.55
N ASP A 141 15.65 2.96 11.56
CA ASP A 141 15.88 3.95 12.62
C ASP A 141 16.43 5.27 12.05
N VAL A 142 17.39 5.19 11.11
CA VAL A 142 17.93 6.37 10.44
C VAL A 142 16.87 7.07 9.61
N GLU A 143 16.07 6.32 8.86
CA GLU A 143 14.96 6.87 8.07
C GLU A 143 13.93 7.60 8.95
N MET A 144 13.66 7.08 10.14
CA MET A 144 12.79 7.72 11.14
C MET A 144 13.31 9.11 11.56
N PHE A 145 14.61 9.25 11.86
CA PHE A 145 15.21 10.54 12.21
C PHE A 145 15.23 11.51 11.02
N LEU A 146 15.49 11.02 9.81
CA LEU A 146 15.45 11.83 8.59
C LEU A 146 14.06 12.40 8.34
N LEU A 147 13.03 11.62 8.58
CA LEU A 147 11.66 12.05 8.48
C LEU A 147 11.34 13.11 9.54
N ALA A 148 11.73 12.87 10.80
CA ALA A 148 11.55 13.84 11.87
C ALA A 148 12.24 15.18 11.56
N GLN A 149 13.49 15.15 11.08
CA GLN A 149 14.19 16.37 10.64
C GLN A 149 13.45 17.07 9.51
N GLY A 150 13.03 16.32 8.48
CA GLY A 150 12.36 16.90 7.32
C GLY A 150 11.04 17.60 7.66
N HIS A 151 10.33 17.11 8.66
CA HIS A 151 9.04 17.63 9.11
C HIS A 151 9.14 18.58 10.31
N ASN A 152 10.34 18.87 10.81
CA ASN A 152 10.58 19.63 12.03
C ASN A 152 9.87 19.05 13.27
N ASP A 153 9.69 17.71 13.29
CA ASP A 153 9.12 17.04 14.44
C ASP A 153 10.13 17.03 15.59
N LYS A 154 9.68 17.37 16.80
CA LYS A 154 10.55 17.39 17.98
C LYS A 154 10.90 15.99 18.43
N VAL A 155 12.20 15.69 18.44
CA VAL A 155 12.76 14.41 18.92
C VAL A 155 13.50 14.63 20.22
N SER A 156 13.14 13.89 21.25
CA SER A 156 13.82 13.92 22.56
C SER A 156 14.50 12.58 22.86
N SER A 157 15.64 12.64 23.53
CA SER A 157 16.36 11.48 24.02
C SER A 157 16.35 11.47 25.55
N ILE A 158 15.99 10.33 26.14
CA ILE A 158 16.03 10.15 27.60
C ILE A 158 16.89 8.95 27.98
N PRO A 159 17.43 8.93 29.21
CA PRO A 159 18.28 7.84 29.66
C PRO A 159 17.52 6.53 29.75
N VAL A 160 18.27 5.43 29.63
CA VAL A 160 17.74 4.08 29.78
C VAL A 160 18.56 3.26 30.75
N THR A 161 17.89 2.32 31.41
CA THR A 161 18.58 1.26 32.16
C THR A 161 18.54 -0.01 31.32
N LEU A 162 19.70 -0.46 30.83
CA LEU A 162 19.86 -1.73 30.13
C LEU A 162 20.07 -2.84 31.17
N LEU A 163 19.17 -3.81 31.19
CA LEU A 163 19.12 -4.89 32.18
C LEU A 163 19.95 -6.11 31.75
N HIS A 164 19.98 -6.39 30.46
CA HIS A 164 20.75 -7.48 29.86
C HIS A 164 21.03 -7.19 28.38
N ASP A 165 22.05 -7.81 27.83
CA ASP A 165 22.31 -7.83 26.38
C ASP A 165 22.60 -9.29 25.98
N ASN A 166 21.85 -9.80 25.00
CA ASN A 166 22.09 -11.14 24.47
C ASN A 166 23.33 -11.14 23.58
N ALA A 167 24.43 -11.70 24.10
CA ALA A 167 25.69 -11.83 23.36
C ALA A 167 25.61 -12.76 22.13
N GLN A 168 24.56 -13.56 22.02
CA GLN A 168 24.33 -14.50 20.91
C GLN A 168 23.72 -13.83 19.67
N SER A 169 24.38 -12.81 19.12
CA SER A 169 24.01 -12.29 17.83
C SER A 169 24.62 -13.15 16.71
N THR A 170 23.79 -13.82 15.93
CA THR A 170 24.17 -14.64 14.77
C THR A 170 24.56 -13.81 13.53
N LEU A 171 24.69 -12.49 13.67
CA LEU A 171 24.95 -11.58 12.56
C LEU A 171 26.42 -11.64 12.11
N SER A 172 26.65 -12.01 10.86
CA SER A 172 27.96 -11.89 10.21
C SER A 172 28.29 -10.40 10.02
N LEU A 173 29.30 -9.92 10.75
CA LEU A 173 29.71 -8.51 10.80
C LEU A 173 30.01 -7.92 9.41
N SER A 174 30.62 -8.71 8.51
CA SER A 174 30.96 -8.29 7.15
C SER A 174 29.74 -8.08 6.26
N ARG A 175 28.75 -8.99 6.32
CA ARG A 175 27.50 -8.85 5.58
C ARG A 175 26.67 -7.66 6.06
N GLU A 176 26.68 -7.43 7.36
CA GLU A 176 25.95 -6.31 7.95
C GLU A 176 26.59 -4.95 7.61
N LEU A 177 27.92 -4.88 7.54
CA LEU A 177 28.65 -3.70 7.07
C LEU A 177 28.22 -3.31 5.65
N ILE A 178 28.21 -4.26 4.72
CA ILE A 178 27.83 -4.00 3.32
C ILE A 178 26.36 -3.57 3.22
N ARG A 179 25.46 -4.26 3.92
CA ARG A 179 24.03 -3.90 3.95
C ARG A 179 23.79 -2.51 4.53
N SER A 180 24.50 -2.20 5.62
CA SER A 180 24.43 -0.88 6.26
C SER A 180 24.93 0.21 5.34
N ALA A 181 26.08 0.02 4.68
CA ALA A 181 26.64 0.99 3.76
C ALA A 181 25.71 1.25 2.55
N THR A 182 25.16 0.20 1.94
CA THR A 182 24.22 0.34 0.83
C THR A 182 22.92 1.02 1.26
N SER A 183 22.41 0.72 2.46
CA SER A 183 21.23 1.38 3.02
C SER A 183 21.49 2.86 3.30
N LEU A 184 22.63 3.21 3.90
CA LEU A 184 22.98 4.61 4.15
C LEU A 184 23.17 5.42 2.85
N ALA A 185 23.78 4.82 1.83
CA ALA A 185 23.91 5.45 0.51
C ALA A 185 22.52 5.71 -0.12
N HIS A 186 21.61 4.74 -0.03
CA HIS A 186 20.23 4.89 -0.48
C HIS A 186 19.48 6.01 0.28
N LEU A 187 19.58 6.04 1.60
CA LEU A 187 18.97 7.10 2.43
C LEU A 187 19.55 8.48 2.11
N LYS A 188 20.88 8.57 1.89
CA LYS A 188 21.52 9.83 1.49
C LYS A 188 21.00 10.33 0.14
N TYR A 189 20.88 9.43 -0.83
CA TYR A 189 20.29 9.75 -2.12
C TYR A 189 18.85 10.28 -1.97
N LYS A 190 18.01 9.64 -1.15
CA LYS A 190 16.65 10.10 -0.86
C LYS A 190 16.62 11.47 -0.19
N LYS A 191 17.52 11.71 0.81
CA LYS A 191 17.64 13.01 1.48
C LYS A 191 18.00 14.11 0.50
N LEU A 192 18.98 13.88 -0.38
CA LEU A 192 19.38 14.84 -1.41
C LEU A 192 18.24 15.15 -2.40
N ARG A 193 17.33 14.22 -2.61
CA ARG A 193 16.12 14.44 -3.43
C ARG A 193 14.98 15.12 -2.71
N GLY A 194 15.14 15.48 -1.45
CA GLY A 194 14.10 16.11 -0.63
C GLY A 194 12.91 15.19 -0.30
N GLU A 195 13.13 13.84 -0.31
CA GLU A 195 12.03 12.90 -0.09
C GLU A 195 11.49 12.89 1.34
N TYR A 196 12.23 13.46 2.28
CA TYR A 196 11.83 13.57 3.70
C TYR A 196 11.20 14.92 4.06
N GLN A 197 11.14 15.86 3.13
CA GLN A 197 10.52 17.17 3.38
C GLN A 197 8.99 17.08 3.37
N PRO A 198 8.31 17.92 4.15
CA PRO A 198 6.86 18.10 4.05
C PRO A 198 6.48 18.41 2.62
N ARG A 199 5.45 17.76 2.16
CA ARG A 199 4.95 18.01 0.82
C ARG A 199 3.76 18.94 0.90
N PRO A 200 3.60 19.85 -0.06
CA PRO A 200 2.42 20.71 -0.07
C PRO A 200 1.18 19.79 -0.11
N ALA A 201 0.27 20.04 0.83
CA ALA A 201 -1.03 19.40 0.80
C ALA A 201 -1.71 19.77 -0.53
N LEU A 202 -2.43 18.81 -1.12
CA LEU A 202 -3.30 19.12 -2.26
C LEU A 202 -4.29 20.19 -1.84
N SER A 203 -4.49 21.22 -2.68
CA SER A 203 -5.52 22.19 -2.42
C SER A 203 -6.90 21.53 -2.35
N GLN A 204 -7.85 22.16 -1.67
CA GLN A 204 -9.23 21.64 -1.62
C GLN A 204 -9.83 21.45 -3.01
N SER A 205 -9.51 22.33 -3.95
CA SER A 205 -9.92 22.23 -5.35
C SER A 205 -9.32 21.00 -6.03
N GLN A 206 -8.03 20.73 -5.82
CA GLN A 206 -7.35 19.54 -6.37
C GLN A 206 -7.87 18.24 -5.76
N ASN A 207 -8.16 18.22 -4.46
CA ASN A 207 -8.79 17.06 -3.80
C ASN A 207 -10.18 16.73 -4.37
N LYS A 208 -10.96 17.74 -4.77
CA LYS A 208 -12.25 17.53 -5.44
C LYS A 208 -12.11 16.92 -6.84
N LEU A 209 -11.01 17.22 -7.53
CA LEU A 209 -10.73 16.70 -8.87
C LEU A 209 -10.15 15.28 -8.87
N LEU A 210 -9.66 14.81 -7.73
CA LEU A 210 -9.08 13.47 -7.61
C LEU A 210 -10.10 12.45 -7.13
N GLN A 211 -10.29 11.40 -7.92
CA GLN A 211 -11.08 10.23 -7.53
C GLN A 211 -10.15 9.03 -7.37
N ILE A 212 -10.02 8.53 -6.15
CA ILE A 212 -9.23 7.34 -5.85
C ILE A 212 -10.18 6.15 -5.89
N THR A 213 -9.92 5.23 -6.83
CA THR A 213 -10.65 3.97 -7.00
C THR A 213 -9.79 2.82 -6.52
N SER A 214 -10.38 1.89 -5.79
CA SER A 214 -9.73 0.62 -5.46
C SER A 214 -10.35 -0.50 -6.29
N ASP A 215 -9.51 -1.23 -7.03
CA ASP A 215 -9.90 -2.33 -7.89
C ASP A 215 -9.76 -3.68 -7.15
N ASP A 216 -10.34 -4.75 -7.72
CA ASP A 216 -10.19 -6.13 -7.29
C ASP A 216 -10.89 -6.50 -5.96
N TRP A 217 -11.99 -5.82 -5.57
CA TRP A 217 -12.80 -6.29 -4.46
C TRP A 217 -13.29 -7.72 -4.71
N GLY A 218 -13.03 -8.61 -3.77
CA GLY A 218 -13.38 -10.02 -3.86
C GLY A 218 -12.22 -10.93 -4.21
N ILE A 219 -11.04 -10.42 -4.57
CA ILE A 219 -9.89 -11.25 -4.92
C ILE A 219 -9.37 -12.05 -3.71
N SER A 220 -9.41 -11.45 -2.51
CA SER A 220 -9.11 -12.12 -1.24
C SER A 220 -9.76 -11.38 -0.05
N PRO A 221 -9.98 -12.05 1.11
CA PRO A 221 -10.47 -11.40 2.31
C PRO A 221 -9.59 -10.26 2.78
N ALA A 222 -8.26 -10.42 2.77
CA ALA A 222 -7.33 -9.38 3.21
C ALA A 222 -7.40 -8.11 2.35
N VAL A 223 -7.60 -8.24 1.04
CA VAL A 223 -7.80 -7.11 0.13
C VAL A 223 -9.11 -6.40 0.45
N ASN A 224 -10.20 -7.14 0.66
CA ASN A 224 -11.49 -6.54 1.04
C ASN A 224 -11.40 -5.75 2.35
N GLU A 225 -10.74 -6.30 3.39
CA GLU A 225 -10.50 -5.60 4.65
C GLU A 225 -9.71 -4.31 4.45
N GLY A 226 -8.62 -4.37 3.66
CA GLY A 226 -7.81 -3.20 3.33
C GLY A 226 -8.62 -2.11 2.63
N MET A 227 -9.44 -2.48 1.65
CA MET A 227 -10.33 -1.56 0.94
C MET A 227 -11.39 -0.95 1.85
N LEU A 228 -12.04 -1.78 2.68
CA LEU A 228 -13.06 -1.30 3.61
C LEU A 228 -12.50 -0.26 4.58
N ARG A 229 -11.32 -0.51 5.16
CA ARG A 229 -10.63 0.46 6.04
C ARG A 229 -10.32 1.78 5.32
N LEU A 230 -9.86 1.72 4.07
CA LEU A 230 -9.58 2.93 3.28
C LEU A 230 -10.87 3.68 2.91
N ALA A 231 -11.96 2.97 2.62
CA ALA A 231 -13.27 3.54 2.35
C ALA A 231 -13.84 4.23 3.59
N GLN A 232 -13.82 3.56 4.75
CA GLN A 232 -14.26 4.11 6.05
C GLN A 232 -13.44 5.35 6.47
N ALA A 233 -12.16 5.37 6.14
CA ALA A 233 -11.30 6.53 6.35
C ALA A 233 -11.51 7.67 5.32
N GLY A 234 -12.40 7.49 4.33
CA GLY A 234 -12.68 8.47 3.28
C GLY A 234 -11.54 8.68 2.28
N ILE A 235 -10.53 7.78 2.28
CA ILE A 235 -9.35 7.85 1.39
C ILE A 235 -9.74 7.43 -0.02
N ILE A 236 -10.45 6.31 -0.15
CA ILE A 236 -11.01 5.86 -1.42
C ILE A 236 -12.50 6.24 -1.49
N LYS A 237 -12.92 6.65 -2.66
CA LYS A 237 -14.31 7.06 -2.92
C LYS A 237 -15.04 6.10 -3.86
N ARG A 238 -14.30 5.19 -4.48
CA ARG A 238 -14.81 4.23 -5.46
C ARG A 238 -14.21 2.86 -5.21
N VAL A 239 -15.01 1.81 -5.34
CA VAL A 239 -14.58 0.41 -5.26
C VAL A 239 -15.17 -0.37 -6.43
N SER A 240 -14.30 -1.07 -7.16
CA SER A 240 -14.69 -1.93 -8.29
C SER A 240 -14.74 -3.39 -7.84
N ILE A 241 -15.91 -4.02 -8.01
CA ILE A 241 -16.24 -5.34 -7.45
C ILE A 241 -16.20 -6.41 -8.54
N MET A 242 -15.47 -7.50 -8.28
CA MET A 242 -15.41 -8.69 -9.14
C MET A 242 -16.60 -9.62 -8.84
N ALA A 243 -17.65 -9.56 -9.67
CA ALA A 243 -18.89 -10.28 -9.45
C ALA A 243 -18.77 -11.83 -9.47
N ASN A 244 -17.76 -12.36 -10.14
CA ASN A 244 -17.48 -13.79 -10.25
C ASN A 244 -16.39 -14.30 -9.29
N SER A 245 -15.93 -13.45 -8.38
CA SER A 245 -14.91 -13.82 -7.39
C SER A 245 -15.50 -14.60 -6.19
N LEU A 246 -14.68 -15.47 -5.58
CA LEU A 246 -15.07 -16.30 -4.44
C LEU A 246 -15.32 -15.48 -3.17
N HIS A 247 -14.60 -14.38 -2.99
CA HIS A 247 -14.65 -13.57 -1.77
C HIS A 247 -15.45 -12.26 -1.94
N LYS A 248 -16.23 -12.12 -3.02
CA LYS A 248 -16.98 -10.89 -3.30
C LYS A 248 -17.98 -10.50 -2.20
N ASP A 249 -18.55 -11.49 -1.52
CA ASP A 249 -19.58 -11.30 -0.48
C ASP A 249 -18.97 -10.96 0.89
N TYR A 250 -17.67 -11.23 1.08
CA TYR A 250 -16.99 -10.96 2.34
C TYR A 250 -16.90 -9.45 2.61
N LEU A 251 -17.52 -8.97 3.67
CA LEU A 251 -17.64 -7.57 4.09
C LEU A 251 -18.37 -6.66 3.07
N LEU A 252 -19.21 -7.22 2.20
CA LEU A 252 -19.91 -6.45 1.17
C LEU A 252 -20.99 -5.53 1.77
N ASP A 253 -21.69 -5.99 2.82
CA ASP A 253 -22.70 -5.19 3.47
C ASP A 253 -22.10 -4.02 4.24
N GLU A 254 -20.98 -4.22 4.89
CA GLU A 254 -20.20 -3.17 5.54
C GLU A 254 -19.69 -2.14 4.52
N LEU A 255 -19.26 -2.59 3.33
CA LEU A 255 -18.85 -1.69 2.26
C LEU A 255 -20.04 -0.85 1.75
N LYS A 256 -21.20 -1.47 1.52
CA LYS A 256 -22.42 -0.76 1.09
C LYS A 256 -22.87 0.29 2.11
N ALA A 257 -22.59 0.07 3.40
CA ALA A 257 -22.94 0.98 4.48
C ALA A 257 -22.01 2.21 4.58
N VAL A 258 -20.86 2.22 3.86
CA VAL A 258 -19.94 3.37 3.89
C VAL A 258 -20.58 4.57 3.19
N PRO A 259 -20.73 5.73 3.89
CA PRO A 259 -21.33 6.92 3.29
C PRO A 259 -20.60 7.39 2.02
N GLN A 260 -21.34 7.76 0.99
CA GLN A 260 -20.83 8.35 -0.26
C GLN A 260 -19.87 7.46 -1.07
N ILE A 261 -19.72 6.17 -0.72
CA ILE A 261 -18.94 5.25 -1.57
C ILE A 261 -19.68 5.01 -2.90
N GLN A 262 -18.95 5.06 -3.99
CA GLN A 262 -19.44 4.67 -5.30
C GLN A 262 -18.97 3.26 -5.62
N LEU A 263 -19.89 2.37 -5.93
CA LEU A 263 -19.59 0.99 -6.28
C LEU A 263 -19.69 0.80 -7.79
N GLY A 264 -18.79 0.03 -8.35
CA GLY A 264 -18.73 -0.28 -9.77
C GLY A 264 -18.48 -1.77 -10.03
N LEU A 265 -18.81 -2.20 -11.24
CA LEU A 265 -18.44 -3.54 -11.70
C LEU A 265 -16.96 -3.55 -12.11
N HIS A 266 -16.15 -4.39 -11.51
CA HIS A 266 -14.84 -4.80 -12.04
C HIS A 266 -15.02 -6.01 -12.94
N PHE A 267 -15.40 -5.76 -14.20
CA PHE A 267 -15.71 -6.81 -15.18
C PHE A 267 -14.52 -7.76 -15.36
N ASN A 268 -14.74 -9.04 -15.13
CA ASN A 268 -13.68 -10.02 -15.12
C ASN A 268 -14.01 -11.26 -15.96
N VAL A 269 -13.18 -11.50 -16.97
CA VAL A 269 -13.20 -12.69 -17.83
C VAL A 269 -11.83 -13.38 -17.92
N THR A 270 -10.89 -12.96 -17.11
CA THR A 270 -9.50 -13.41 -17.16
C THR A 270 -9.06 -14.18 -15.92
N ASN A 271 -9.90 -14.22 -14.88
CA ASN A 271 -9.58 -14.89 -13.63
C ASN A 271 -10.83 -15.54 -13.01
N GLY A 272 -10.72 -16.75 -12.48
CA GLY A 272 -11.81 -17.50 -11.85
C GLY A 272 -12.80 -18.12 -12.83
N LEU A 273 -14.01 -18.44 -12.39
CA LEU A 273 -15.07 -19.08 -13.20
C LEU A 273 -16.03 -18.00 -13.71
N LEU A 274 -16.47 -18.16 -14.95
CA LEU A 274 -17.49 -17.31 -15.57
C LEU A 274 -18.89 -17.64 -15.03
N LEU A 275 -19.74 -16.62 -14.88
CA LEU A 275 -21.12 -16.81 -14.40
C LEU A 275 -21.98 -17.53 -15.43
N GLY A 276 -21.82 -17.20 -16.72
CA GLY A 276 -22.51 -17.85 -17.80
C GLY A 276 -22.25 -19.35 -17.90
N GLN A 277 -21.06 -19.80 -17.53
CA GLN A 277 -20.73 -21.22 -17.45
C GLN A 277 -21.55 -21.95 -16.37
N LYS A 278 -21.74 -21.31 -15.20
CA LYS A 278 -22.55 -21.87 -14.11
C LYS A 278 -24.04 -21.96 -14.45
N THR A 279 -24.53 -21.04 -15.27
CA THR A 279 -25.95 -20.93 -15.66
C THR A 279 -26.26 -21.65 -16.97
N GLY A 280 -25.26 -22.24 -17.64
CA GLY A 280 -25.44 -22.88 -18.94
C GLY A 280 -25.73 -21.91 -20.10
N GLN A 281 -25.55 -20.61 -19.91
CA GLN A 281 -25.88 -19.58 -20.91
C GLN A 281 -24.79 -19.36 -21.97
N HIS A 282 -23.55 -19.82 -21.73
CA HIS A 282 -22.52 -19.86 -22.78
C HIS A 282 -22.72 -21.10 -23.65
N GLN A 283 -23.43 -20.94 -24.76
CA GLN A 283 -23.72 -22.03 -25.69
C GLN A 283 -22.63 -22.27 -26.73
N LEU A 284 -21.66 -21.36 -26.80
CA LEU A 284 -20.58 -21.38 -27.78
C LEU A 284 -19.23 -21.48 -27.10
N ASP A 285 -18.27 -22.11 -27.77
CA ASP A 285 -16.90 -22.36 -27.25
C ASP A 285 -16.06 -21.08 -27.00
N GLY A 286 -16.66 -19.91 -27.10
CA GLY A 286 -15.99 -18.61 -27.02
C GLY A 286 -15.38 -18.31 -25.67
N LEU A 287 -16.20 -18.29 -24.61
CA LEU A 287 -15.81 -17.98 -23.21
C LEU A 287 -16.16 -19.11 -22.22
N ALA A 288 -16.10 -20.37 -22.63
CA ALA A 288 -16.40 -21.51 -21.75
C ALA A 288 -15.50 -21.56 -20.50
N GLN A 289 -14.32 -20.94 -20.58
CA GLN A 289 -13.37 -20.79 -19.47
C GLN A 289 -12.75 -19.39 -19.51
N THR A 290 -12.30 -18.89 -18.32
CA THR A 290 -11.52 -17.64 -18.29
C THR A 290 -10.29 -17.76 -19.19
N ARG A 291 -10.01 -16.70 -19.93
CA ARG A 291 -8.89 -16.65 -20.87
C ARG A 291 -7.79 -15.74 -20.36
N PRO A 292 -6.53 -16.18 -20.35
CA PRO A 292 -5.42 -15.27 -20.06
C PRO A 292 -5.45 -14.05 -20.95
N LEU A 293 -5.13 -12.87 -20.41
CA LEU A 293 -5.11 -11.60 -21.15
C LEU A 293 -4.31 -11.70 -22.45
N LEU A 294 -3.17 -12.41 -22.45
CA LEU A 294 -2.34 -12.63 -23.63
C LEU A 294 -3.09 -13.37 -24.73
N HIS A 295 -3.99 -14.30 -24.39
CA HIS A 295 -4.79 -15.04 -25.37
C HIS A 295 -5.78 -14.08 -26.05
N LEU A 296 -6.47 -13.24 -25.29
CA LEU A 296 -7.40 -12.23 -25.83
C LEU A 296 -6.68 -11.21 -26.73
N ILE A 297 -5.49 -10.75 -26.31
CA ILE A 297 -4.66 -9.85 -27.10
C ILE A 297 -4.21 -10.52 -28.40
N LYS A 298 -3.79 -11.79 -28.37
CA LYS A 298 -3.43 -12.54 -29.58
C LYS A 298 -4.60 -12.73 -30.51
N GLN A 299 -5.80 -13.02 -30.01
CA GLN A 299 -7.03 -13.13 -30.83
C GLN A 299 -7.43 -11.81 -31.48
N SER A 300 -7.16 -10.68 -30.85
CA SER A 300 -7.33 -9.36 -31.44
C SER A 300 -6.19 -8.95 -32.38
N TRP A 301 -5.32 -9.90 -32.71
CA TRP A 301 -4.12 -9.67 -33.52
C TRP A 301 -3.31 -8.46 -32.99
N PHE A 302 -2.79 -8.62 -31.77
CA PHE A 302 -2.09 -7.57 -31.02
C PHE A 302 -2.90 -6.26 -30.87
N GLY A 303 -4.24 -6.36 -30.80
CA GLY A 303 -5.12 -5.23 -30.57
C GLY A 303 -5.43 -4.37 -31.80
N CYS A 304 -5.04 -4.82 -33.02
CA CYS A 304 -5.33 -4.09 -34.26
C CYS A 304 -6.71 -4.41 -34.84
N ARG A 305 -7.28 -5.58 -34.55
CA ARG A 305 -8.60 -6.03 -35.03
C ARG A 305 -9.54 -6.32 -33.87
N SER A 306 -10.84 -6.20 -34.11
CA SER A 306 -11.86 -6.65 -33.16
C SER A 306 -11.75 -8.14 -32.89
N LEU A 307 -12.11 -8.55 -31.68
CA LEU A 307 -12.26 -9.96 -31.35
C LEU A 307 -13.33 -10.63 -32.24
N PRO A 308 -13.30 -11.95 -32.40
CA PRO A 308 -14.33 -12.68 -33.13
C PRO A 308 -15.73 -12.37 -32.60
N MET A 309 -16.73 -12.26 -33.48
CA MET A 309 -18.08 -11.88 -33.07
C MET A 309 -18.70 -12.85 -32.07
N VAL A 310 -18.42 -14.14 -32.17
CA VAL A 310 -18.86 -15.17 -31.21
C VAL A 310 -18.35 -14.84 -29.81
N LEU A 311 -17.07 -14.52 -29.70
CA LEU A 311 -16.45 -14.18 -28.43
C LEU A 311 -16.98 -12.85 -27.86
N LEU A 312 -17.26 -11.88 -28.74
CA LEU A 312 -17.85 -10.59 -28.34
C LEU A 312 -19.25 -10.77 -27.75
N LYS A 313 -20.07 -11.66 -28.34
CA LYS A 313 -21.39 -12.00 -27.80
C LYS A 313 -21.32 -12.68 -26.45
N ASP A 314 -20.40 -13.63 -26.28
CA ASP A 314 -20.18 -14.28 -24.98
C ASP A 314 -19.71 -13.28 -23.92
N ILE A 315 -18.85 -12.32 -24.29
CA ILE A 315 -18.42 -11.23 -23.41
C ILE A 315 -19.60 -10.35 -22.99
N GLU A 316 -20.51 -10.04 -23.91
CA GLU A 316 -21.72 -9.27 -23.65
C GLU A 316 -22.66 -9.99 -22.65
N VAL A 317 -22.88 -11.29 -22.87
CA VAL A 317 -23.67 -12.13 -21.96
C VAL A 317 -23.04 -12.15 -20.57
N GLU A 318 -21.75 -12.42 -20.49
CA GLU A 318 -21.03 -12.47 -19.20
C GLU A 318 -21.04 -11.12 -18.49
N PHE A 319 -20.86 -10.01 -19.23
CA PHE A 319 -20.98 -8.66 -18.68
C PHE A 319 -22.36 -8.42 -18.05
N THR A 320 -23.40 -8.80 -18.77
CA THR A 320 -24.79 -8.64 -18.30
C THR A 320 -25.06 -9.47 -17.05
N LEU A 321 -24.56 -10.70 -17.01
CA LEU A 321 -24.69 -11.58 -15.84
C LEU A 321 -23.96 -11.04 -14.62
N GLN A 322 -22.75 -10.52 -14.81
CA GLN A 322 -21.96 -9.94 -13.71
C GLN A 322 -22.64 -8.69 -13.14
N VAL A 323 -23.18 -7.81 -13.98
CA VAL A 323 -23.96 -6.64 -13.53
C VAL A 323 -25.18 -7.10 -12.72
N LYS A 324 -26.02 -7.96 -13.31
CA LYS A 324 -27.24 -8.45 -12.66
C LYS A 324 -26.94 -9.14 -11.32
N ARG A 325 -25.89 -9.94 -11.28
CA ARG A 325 -25.47 -10.63 -10.05
C ARG A 325 -25.23 -9.69 -8.88
N LEU A 326 -24.56 -8.57 -9.11
CA LEU A 326 -24.31 -7.57 -8.07
C LEU A 326 -25.59 -6.77 -7.74
N GLN A 327 -26.43 -6.45 -8.75
CA GLN A 327 -27.70 -5.77 -8.53
C GLN A 327 -28.66 -6.63 -7.69
N GLU A 328 -28.73 -7.94 -7.93
CA GLU A 328 -29.52 -8.90 -7.13
C GLU A 328 -29.06 -8.97 -5.67
N GLN A 329 -27.79 -8.64 -5.40
CA GLN A 329 -27.22 -8.52 -4.05
C GLN A 329 -27.41 -7.13 -3.42
N GLY A 330 -28.23 -6.28 -4.04
CA GLY A 330 -28.52 -4.93 -3.55
C GLY A 330 -27.39 -3.94 -3.75
N VAL A 331 -26.42 -4.22 -4.65
CA VAL A 331 -25.35 -3.28 -4.98
C VAL A 331 -25.84 -2.27 -6.03
N THR A 332 -25.87 -0.99 -5.67
CA THR A 332 -26.12 0.09 -6.63
C THR A 332 -24.83 0.40 -7.42
N LEU A 333 -24.81 -0.01 -8.69
CA LEU A 333 -23.66 0.18 -9.56
C LEU A 333 -23.73 1.52 -10.28
N ASN A 334 -22.69 2.33 -10.17
CA ASN A 334 -22.58 3.65 -10.80
C ASN A 334 -21.75 3.63 -12.08
N TYR A 335 -20.79 2.70 -12.17
CA TYR A 335 -19.82 2.63 -13.25
C TYR A 335 -19.34 1.19 -13.47
N PHE A 336 -18.56 1.01 -14.52
CA PHE A 336 -17.80 -0.23 -14.74
C PHE A 336 -16.38 0.07 -15.23
N ASP A 337 -15.51 -0.82 -14.90
CA ASP A 337 -14.17 -0.99 -15.47
C ASP A 337 -13.90 -2.49 -15.66
N SER A 338 -12.67 -2.92 -15.81
CA SER A 338 -12.40 -4.35 -15.93
C SER A 338 -11.03 -4.77 -15.46
N HIS A 339 -10.95 -5.98 -14.93
CA HIS A 339 -9.72 -6.64 -14.63
C HIS A 339 -8.87 -6.75 -15.90
N HIS A 340 -7.59 -6.38 -15.80
CA HIS A 340 -6.67 -6.28 -16.94
C HIS A 340 -7.12 -5.35 -18.08
N HIS A 341 -8.04 -4.43 -17.84
CA HIS A 341 -8.56 -3.47 -18.84
C HIS A 341 -9.15 -4.13 -20.10
N VAL A 342 -9.73 -5.32 -19.97
CA VAL A 342 -10.29 -6.09 -21.11
C VAL A 342 -11.36 -5.32 -21.86
N HIS A 343 -12.13 -4.47 -21.16
CA HIS A 343 -13.17 -3.62 -21.78
C HIS A 343 -12.63 -2.68 -22.86
N LEU A 344 -11.32 -2.36 -22.84
CA LEU A 344 -10.67 -1.49 -23.85
C LEU A 344 -10.24 -2.24 -25.12
N LEU A 345 -10.26 -3.58 -25.11
CA LEU A 345 -9.92 -4.34 -26.30
C LEU A 345 -10.86 -4.01 -27.47
N PRO A 346 -10.36 -3.98 -28.71
CA PRO A 346 -11.16 -3.66 -29.90
C PRO A 346 -12.41 -4.54 -30.04
N GLY A 347 -13.55 -3.91 -30.20
CA GLY A 347 -14.86 -4.54 -30.30
C GLY A 347 -15.55 -4.79 -28.95
N VAL A 348 -14.79 -4.96 -27.86
CA VAL A 348 -15.38 -5.24 -26.54
C VAL A 348 -16.23 -4.06 -26.06
N ILE A 349 -15.63 -2.87 -26.02
CA ILE A 349 -16.36 -1.67 -25.55
C ILE A 349 -17.56 -1.34 -26.43
N ASP A 350 -17.47 -1.57 -27.76
CA ASP A 350 -18.57 -1.34 -28.68
C ASP A 350 -19.75 -2.26 -28.35
N GLN A 351 -19.49 -3.47 -27.88
CA GLN A 351 -20.51 -4.46 -27.54
C GLN A 351 -21.12 -4.21 -26.16
N ILE A 352 -20.28 -3.91 -25.12
CA ILE A 352 -20.77 -3.82 -23.75
C ILE A 352 -21.26 -2.41 -23.34
N ALA A 353 -20.81 -1.34 -24.00
CA ALA A 353 -21.19 0.02 -23.59
C ALA A 353 -22.71 0.31 -23.74
N PRO A 354 -23.41 -0.11 -24.82
CA PRO A 354 -24.85 0.02 -24.88
C PRO A 354 -25.56 -0.76 -23.76
N GLN A 355 -25.12 -1.98 -23.48
CA GLN A 355 -25.66 -2.81 -22.40
C GLN A 355 -25.45 -2.18 -21.02
N ALA A 356 -24.26 -1.63 -20.77
CA ALA A 356 -23.97 -0.92 -19.55
C ALA A 356 -24.97 0.22 -19.31
N LYS A 357 -25.27 1.01 -20.35
CA LYS A 357 -26.25 2.09 -20.26
C LYS A 357 -27.64 1.57 -19.94
N ASN A 358 -28.09 0.51 -20.62
CA ASN A 358 -29.39 -0.11 -20.40
C ASN A 358 -29.51 -0.70 -18.97
N LEU A 359 -28.42 -1.12 -18.38
CA LEU A 359 -28.35 -1.67 -17.01
C LEU A 359 -28.14 -0.59 -15.93
N GLY A 360 -28.19 0.69 -16.30
CA GLY A 360 -28.12 1.82 -15.38
C GLY A 360 -26.71 2.31 -15.04
N LEU A 361 -25.66 1.78 -15.67
CA LEU A 361 -24.31 2.28 -15.46
C LEU A 361 -24.08 3.54 -16.30
N GLY A 362 -23.62 4.63 -15.67
CA GLY A 362 -23.45 5.93 -16.34
C GLY A 362 -22.02 6.23 -16.77
N HIS A 363 -21.05 5.42 -16.35
CA HIS A 363 -19.65 5.80 -16.44
C HIS A 363 -18.74 4.59 -16.67
N THR A 364 -17.60 4.82 -17.38
CA THR A 364 -16.53 3.83 -17.53
C THR A 364 -15.15 4.49 -17.44
N ARG A 365 -14.11 3.69 -17.34
CA ARG A 365 -12.72 4.12 -17.26
C ARG A 365 -12.07 4.14 -18.64
N LEU A 366 -11.29 5.20 -18.94
CA LEU A 366 -10.41 5.25 -20.10
C LEU A 366 -8.99 5.58 -19.65
N VAL A 367 -8.01 4.80 -20.09
CA VAL A 367 -6.58 5.04 -19.79
C VAL A 367 -6.04 6.08 -20.76
N LEU A 368 -5.96 7.33 -20.33
CA LEU A 368 -5.49 8.46 -21.16
C LEU A 368 -4.23 9.08 -20.53
N ASP A 369 -3.20 8.25 -20.32
CA ASP A 369 -1.94 8.67 -19.70
C ASP A 369 -0.78 8.66 -20.71
N TRP A 370 -0.49 9.80 -21.27
CA TRP A 370 0.61 10.01 -22.24
C TRP A 370 2.01 9.83 -21.64
N THR A 371 2.14 9.77 -20.31
CA THR A 371 3.44 9.49 -19.67
C THR A 371 3.87 8.03 -19.86
N LEU A 372 3.00 7.19 -20.41
CA LEU A 372 3.29 5.80 -20.76
C LEU A 372 3.97 5.63 -22.12
N LEU A 373 4.19 6.71 -22.87
CA LEU A 373 4.88 6.66 -24.17
C LEU A 373 6.21 5.90 -24.04
N GLY A 374 6.45 4.96 -24.94
CA GLY A 374 7.62 4.09 -24.91
C GLY A 374 7.53 2.89 -23.95
N LYS A 375 6.40 2.68 -23.27
CA LYS A 375 6.14 1.52 -22.40
C LYS A 375 5.06 0.62 -23.00
N PRO A 376 5.05 -0.71 -22.68
CA PRO A 376 4.02 -1.63 -23.18
C PRO A 376 2.59 -1.17 -22.84
N GLN A 377 2.40 -0.50 -21.70
CA GLN A 377 1.11 0.04 -21.26
C GLN A 377 0.59 1.19 -22.16
N PHE A 378 1.41 1.75 -23.03
CA PHE A 378 0.96 2.76 -23.99
C PHE A 378 -0.14 2.23 -24.94
N LEU A 379 -0.15 0.92 -25.21
CA LEU A 379 -1.25 0.27 -25.95
C LEU A 379 -2.62 0.53 -25.31
N LEU A 380 -2.70 0.63 -23.99
CA LEU A 380 -3.94 0.96 -23.29
C LEU A 380 -4.43 2.37 -23.62
N CYS A 381 -3.54 3.34 -23.78
CA CYS A 381 -3.90 4.69 -24.24
C CYS A 381 -4.48 4.66 -25.65
N TRP A 382 -3.86 3.91 -26.54
CA TRP A 382 -4.31 3.77 -27.93
C TRP A 382 -5.70 3.07 -27.99
N PHE A 383 -5.90 2.00 -27.21
CA PHE A 383 -7.22 1.35 -27.10
C PHE A 383 -8.26 2.30 -26.53
N SER A 384 -7.91 3.09 -25.51
CA SER A 384 -8.81 4.07 -24.91
C SER A 384 -9.24 5.17 -25.89
N LEU A 385 -8.32 5.62 -26.74
CA LEU A 385 -8.67 6.59 -27.80
C LEU A 385 -9.69 6.01 -28.78
N ARG A 386 -9.54 4.75 -29.17
CA ARG A 386 -10.52 4.05 -30.02
C ARG A 386 -11.86 3.87 -29.29
N ALA A 387 -11.82 3.45 -28.03
CA ALA A 387 -12.99 3.22 -27.18
C ALA A 387 -13.80 4.50 -26.94
N LYS A 388 -13.17 5.69 -26.96
CA LYS A 388 -13.80 6.99 -26.67
C LYS A 388 -15.05 7.24 -27.54
N GLY A 389 -15.00 6.86 -28.81
CA GLY A 389 -16.12 6.99 -29.72
C GLY A 389 -17.32 6.12 -29.32
N ALA A 390 -17.07 4.85 -28.98
CA ALA A 390 -18.11 3.90 -28.54
C ALA A 390 -18.76 4.35 -27.21
N VAL A 391 -17.95 4.77 -26.25
CA VAL A 391 -18.41 5.29 -24.95
C VAL A 391 -19.35 6.48 -25.14
N LYS A 392 -18.97 7.44 -26.01
CA LYS A 392 -19.83 8.61 -26.32
C LYS A 392 -21.13 8.22 -27.04
N ARG A 393 -21.07 7.33 -28.05
CA ARG A 393 -22.26 6.85 -28.75
C ARG A 393 -23.25 6.17 -27.82
N ALA A 394 -22.76 5.42 -26.82
CA ALA A 394 -23.60 4.78 -25.82
C ALA A 394 -24.17 5.76 -24.77
N GLY A 395 -23.82 7.04 -24.82
CA GLY A 395 -24.25 8.03 -23.83
C GLY A 395 -23.63 7.83 -22.45
N LEU A 396 -22.44 7.23 -22.40
CA LEU A 396 -21.66 7.06 -21.17
C LEU A 396 -20.66 8.20 -21.00
N SER A 397 -20.41 8.57 -19.75
CA SER A 397 -19.29 9.43 -19.39
C SER A 397 -18.03 8.62 -19.10
N TYR A 398 -16.87 9.28 -19.03
CA TYR A 398 -15.61 8.68 -18.63
C TYR A 398 -14.75 9.66 -17.83
N LEU A 399 -13.91 9.13 -16.95
CA LEU A 399 -12.84 9.89 -16.33
C LEU A 399 -11.49 9.49 -16.96
N PRO A 400 -10.63 10.46 -17.27
CA PRO A 400 -9.28 10.15 -17.66
C PRO A 400 -8.55 9.51 -16.48
N PHE A 401 -8.04 8.32 -16.73
CA PHE A 401 -7.25 7.56 -15.77
C PHE A 401 -5.76 7.76 -16.01
N LYS A 402 -5.01 8.04 -14.96
CA LYS A 402 -3.54 8.07 -14.99
C LYS A 402 -2.98 6.84 -14.32
N TYR A 403 -2.17 6.09 -15.07
CA TYR A 403 -1.62 4.82 -14.61
C TYR A 403 -0.40 5.03 -13.70
N PRO A 404 -0.45 4.61 -12.43
CA PRO A 404 0.64 4.81 -11.48
C PRO A 404 1.92 4.04 -11.80
N GLY A 405 1.83 2.91 -12.52
CA GLY A 405 2.93 2.02 -12.86
C GLY A 405 3.52 1.25 -11.66
N ARG A 406 3.82 -0.04 -11.84
CA ARG A 406 4.38 -0.91 -10.77
C ARG A 406 5.68 -0.38 -10.14
N LYS A 407 6.50 0.40 -10.88
CA LYS A 407 7.77 0.97 -10.38
C LYS A 407 7.59 2.31 -9.64
N GLN A 408 6.38 2.86 -9.56
CA GLN A 408 6.16 4.20 -8.99
C GLN A 408 6.09 4.19 -7.46
N PHE A 409 5.91 3.05 -6.83
CA PHE A 409 6.21 2.92 -5.39
C PHE A 409 7.67 3.30 -5.05
N ILE A 410 8.59 3.13 -6.00
CA ILE A 410 10.01 3.51 -5.86
C ILE A 410 10.24 5.00 -6.22
N PHE A 411 9.36 5.62 -7.04
CA PHE A 411 9.49 7.01 -7.50
C PHE A 411 8.33 7.91 -7.00
N ARG A 412 8.08 7.88 -5.71
CA ARG A 412 7.04 8.66 -5.01
C ARG A 412 6.96 10.14 -5.42
N ASN A 413 8.11 10.78 -5.69
CA ASN A 413 8.19 12.19 -6.08
C ASN A 413 7.56 12.51 -7.44
N ARG A 414 7.55 11.57 -8.38
CA ARG A 414 6.96 11.78 -9.71
C ARG A 414 5.43 11.83 -9.65
N TRP A 415 4.87 10.99 -8.81
CA TRP A 415 3.43 10.92 -8.56
C TRP A 415 2.86 12.21 -8.01
N GLN A 416 3.50 12.76 -7.02
CA GLN A 416 3.00 13.96 -6.36
C GLN A 416 3.08 15.17 -7.25
N ARG A 417 4.13 15.30 -8.10
CA ARG A 417 4.15 16.34 -9.14
C ARG A 417 3.00 16.17 -10.14
N GLN A 418 2.60 14.93 -10.44
CA GLN A 418 1.44 14.69 -11.29
C GLN A 418 0.13 15.05 -10.58
N LEU A 419 0.01 14.79 -9.28
CA LEU A 419 -1.16 15.11 -8.48
C LEU A 419 -1.30 16.61 -8.24
N THR A 420 -0.20 17.33 -8.02
CA THR A 420 -0.21 18.78 -7.85
C THR A 420 -0.56 19.55 -9.13
N ASN A 421 -0.44 18.92 -10.29
CA ASN A 421 -0.77 19.50 -11.59
C ASN A 421 -2.10 19.02 -12.17
N VAL A 422 -3.00 18.46 -11.35
CA VAL A 422 -4.34 18.04 -11.80
C VAL A 422 -5.21 19.27 -11.97
N VAL A 423 -5.63 19.52 -13.21
CA VAL A 423 -6.50 20.63 -13.62
C VAL A 423 -7.89 20.15 -14.08
N GLU A 424 -8.10 18.84 -14.22
CA GLU A 424 -9.35 18.21 -14.63
C GLU A 424 -9.66 17.00 -13.76
N PRO A 425 -10.92 16.55 -13.66
CA PRO A 425 -11.28 15.35 -12.92
C PRO A 425 -10.45 14.16 -13.39
N THR A 426 -9.70 13.55 -12.46
CA THR A 426 -8.73 12.49 -12.76
C THR A 426 -8.93 11.31 -11.81
N GLU A 427 -8.98 10.11 -12.36
CA GLU A 427 -9.03 8.87 -11.60
C GLU A 427 -7.62 8.33 -11.31
N ILE A 428 -7.43 7.82 -10.10
CA ILE A 428 -6.23 7.11 -9.66
C ILE A 428 -6.64 5.76 -9.10
N ILE A 429 -5.96 4.70 -9.52
CA ILE A 429 -6.21 3.35 -8.99
C ILE A 429 -5.23 3.04 -7.86
N CYS A 430 -5.74 2.41 -6.81
CA CYS A 430 -4.94 1.73 -5.81
C CYS A 430 -5.34 0.25 -5.72
N HIS A 431 -4.34 -0.60 -5.49
CA HIS A 431 -4.54 -2.01 -5.16
C HIS A 431 -3.98 -2.17 -3.74
N PRO A 432 -4.81 -2.19 -2.70
CA PRO A 432 -4.35 -2.49 -1.35
C PRO A 432 -3.84 -3.94 -1.31
N ALA A 433 -2.64 -4.13 -0.80
CA ALA A 433 -2.03 -5.45 -0.64
C ALA A 433 -2.27 -5.96 0.78
#